data_5f49e24d967f0b2b0e7596771bfd24f7
#
_entry.id   5f49e24d967f0b2b0e7596771bfd24f7
#
_cell.length_a   1.000
_cell.length_b   1.000
_cell.length_c   1.000
_cell.angle_alpha   90.00
_cell.angle_beta   90.00
_cell.angle_gamma   90.00
#
_symmetry.space_group_name_H-M   'P 1'
#
loop_
_entity.id
_entity.type
_entity.pdbx_description
1 polymer ?
#
loop_
_entity_poly.entity_id
_entity_poly.type
_entity_poly.pdbx_seq_one_letter_code
_entity_poly.pdbx_strand_id
1 'polypeptide(L)'
;MWESTGRYGESALCRYQLGGQIGQRALLPAELFGEGICRVGESIWQLTWRERVALRWDTHTLELTDRVPFNREGWGICAAERYVVTSDGSSELVRRDPRTLQPQAVVHVRCGGHRVPGLNDLAWAAGTIWANVAGTHYLAGIDPDSGEVTDIVNARPAAERHLGDAQAIMNGIAALPAVGEFLLTGKGWRSIRHVRLKPAREGAARDRLLAGLSR
;
A
#
# COMPACT_ATOMS: atom_id res chain seq x y z
N MET A 1 1.45 14.19 -7.07
CA MET A 1 1.13 12.81 -6.63
C MET A 1 2.05 11.86 -7.37
N TRP A 2 2.47 10.77 -6.73
CA TRP A 2 3.26 9.70 -7.37
C TRP A 2 2.46 8.41 -7.37
N GLU A 3 2.71 7.55 -8.36
CA GLU A 3 2.12 6.23 -8.49
C GLU A 3 3.18 5.25 -8.99
N SER A 4 3.19 4.06 -8.42
CA SER A 4 3.94 2.92 -8.92
C SER A 4 3.04 2.04 -9.76
N THR A 5 3.50 1.66 -10.94
CA THR A 5 2.82 0.68 -11.78
C THR A 5 3.61 -0.62 -11.80
N GLY A 6 2.91 -1.76 -11.75
CA GLY A 6 3.52 -3.09 -11.69
C GLY A 6 3.19 -3.91 -12.91
N ARG A 7 4.20 -4.15 -13.77
CA ARG A 7 4.20 -5.10 -14.89
C ARG A 7 5.60 -5.25 -15.42
N TYR A 8 6.08 -6.49 -15.57
CA TYR A 8 7.42 -6.73 -16.12
C TYR A 8 7.58 -6.05 -17.49
N GLY A 9 8.69 -5.33 -17.66
CA GLY A 9 9.00 -4.55 -18.86
C GLY A 9 8.23 -3.24 -19.02
N GLU A 10 7.22 -2.97 -18.18
CA GLU A 10 6.36 -1.79 -18.26
C GLU A 10 6.25 -1.04 -16.93
N SER A 11 6.78 -1.60 -15.83
CA SER A 11 6.75 -0.98 -14.50
C SER A 11 7.36 0.41 -14.51
N ALA A 12 6.73 1.35 -13.83
CA ALA A 12 7.18 2.73 -13.80
C ALA A 12 6.88 3.41 -12.46
N LEU A 13 7.66 4.43 -12.14
CA LEU A 13 7.30 5.47 -11.20
C LEU A 13 6.78 6.66 -12.00
N CYS A 14 5.53 7.06 -11.74
CA CYS A 14 4.87 8.16 -12.43
C CYS A 14 4.63 9.32 -11.47
N ARG A 15 4.84 10.56 -11.94
CA ARG A 15 4.43 11.79 -11.26
C ARG A 15 3.25 12.41 -12.00
N TYR A 16 2.14 12.59 -11.29
CA TYR A 16 0.93 13.21 -11.82
C TYR A 16 0.75 14.62 -11.27
N GLN A 17 0.20 15.49 -12.10
CA GLN A 17 -0.43 16.74 -11.66
C GLN A 17 -1.86 16.43 -11.19
N LEU A 18 -2.35 17.16 -10.18
CA LEU A 18 -3.77 17.12 -9.80
C LEU A 18 -4.61 17.54 -11.00
N GLY A 19 -5.34 16.59 -11.57
CA GLY A 19 -6.05 16.77 -12.86
C GLY A 19 -5.81 15.62 -13.84
N GLY A 20 -4.90 14.67 -13.48
CA GLY A 20 -4.79 13.37 -14.14
C GLY A 20 -3.79 13.27 -15.28
N GLN A 21 -3.06 14.33 -15.61
CA GLN A 21 -2.00 14.22 -16.61
C GLN A 21 -0.69 13.72 -15.99
N ILE A 22 -0.06 12.73 -16.64
CA ILE A 22 1.28 12.26 -16.30
C ILE A 22 2.27 13.36 -16.66
N GLY A 23 2.90 13.97 -15.65
CA GLY A 23 3.95 14.97 -15.85
C GLY A 23 5.31 14.36 -16.15
N GLN A 24 5.66 13.30 -15.45
CA GLN A 24 6.92 12.57 -15.63
C GLN A 24 6.70 11.07 -15.41
N ARG A 25 7.50 10.25 -16.10
CA ARG A 25 7.50 8.80 -15.97
C ARG A 25 8.93 8.28 -16.04
N ALA A 26 9.34 7.54 -15.02
CA ALA A 26 10.61 6.81 -15.00
C ALA A 26 10.31 5.30 -15.09
N LEU A 27 10.84 4.65 -16.11
CA LEU A 27 10.71 3.19 -16.28
C LEU A 27 11.67 2.47 -15.33
N LEU A 28 11.19 1.39 -14.75
CA LEU A 28 12.05 0.45 -14.03
C LEU A 28 12.82 -0.42 -15.04
N PRO A 29 13.99 -0.99 -14.64
CA PRO A 29 14.59 -2.10 -15.38
C PRO A 29 13.56 -3.19 -15.67
N ALA A 30 13.60 -3.77 -16.87
CA ALA A 30 12.56 -4.66 -17.41
C ALA A 30 12.32 -5.92 -16.56
N GLU A 31 13.36 -6.35 -15.84
CA GLU A 31 13.33 -7.49 -14.91
C GLU A 31 12.65 -7.19 -13.57
N LEU A 32 12.30 -5.93 -13.29
CA LEU A 32 11.70 -5.54 -12.01
C LEU A 32 10.19 -5.31 -12.15
N PHE A 33 9.45 -5.84 -11.19
CA PHE A 33 8.02 -5.57 -11.05
C PHE A 33 7.81 -4.55 -9.93
N GLY A 34 7.37 -3.33 -10.28
CA GLY A 34 7.14 -2.23 -9.32
C GLY A 34 5.92 -2.50 -8.44
N GLU A 35 6.08 -2.26 -7.15
CA GLU A 35 5.06 -2.40 -6.12
C GLU A 35 4.96 -1.09 -5.30
N GLY A 36 4.55 -1.16 -4.05
CA GLY A 36 4.27 -0.02 -3.20
C GLY A 36 5.36 1.04 -3.13
N ILE A 37 4.96 2.28 -2.93
CA ILE A 37 5.87 3.43 -2.81
C ILE A 37 5.56 4.26 -1.56
N CYS A 38 6.59 4.88 -0.99
CA CYS A 38 6.39 5.97 -0.04
C CYS A 38 7.46 7.07 -0.18
N ARG A 39 7.06 8.31 0.12
CA ARG A 39 7.99 9.43 0.19
C ARG A 39 8.65 9.49 1.57
N VAL A 40 9.97 9.66 1.59
CA VAL A 40 10.77 9.93 2.80
C VAL A 40 11.70 11.12 2.50
N GLY A 41 11.38 12.28 3.04
CA GLY A 41 12.11 13.52 2.71
C GLY A 41 12.06 13.82 1.22
N GLU A 42 13.22 13.97 0.59
CA GLU A 42 13.37 14.23 -0.85
C GLU A 42 13.56 12.94 -1.67
N SER A 43 13.25 11.78 -1.10
CA SER A 43 13.36 10.49 -1.77
C SER A 43 12.02 9.77 -1.80
N ILE A 44 11.83 8.93 -2.81
CA ILE A 44 10.75 7.95 -2.89
C ILE A 44 11.38 6.57 -2.83
N TRP A 45 10.94 5.76 -1.88
CA TRP A 45 11.18 4.34 -1.90
C TRP A 45 10.12 3.65 -2.74
N GLN A 46 10.54 2.74 -3.62
CA GLN A 46 9.68 1.85 -4.39
C GLN A 46 10.13 0.41 -4.17
N LEU A 47 9.21 -0.42 -3.72
CA LEU A 47 9.46 -1.85 -3.58
C LEU A 47 9.35 -2.56 -4.92
N THR A 48 9.96 -3.75 -5.01
CA THR A 48 9.73 -4.70 -6.10
C THR A 48 9.14 -5.98 -5.54
N TRP A 49 8.38 -6.70 -6.37
CA TRP A 49 7.63 -7.87 -5.92
C TRP A 49 8.55 -8.99 -5.43
N ARG A 50 9.11 -9.78 -6.33
CA ARG A 50 9.88 -10.99 -6.01
C ARG A 50 11.39 -10.80 -6.12
N GLU A 51 11.81 -9.72 -6.72
CA GLU A 51 13.22 -9.45 -7.05
C GLU A 51 14.04 -9.10 -5.80
N ARG A 52 13.34 -8.84 -4.67
CA ARG A 52 13.98 -8.56 -3.38
C ARG A 52 14.95 -7.38 -3.45
N VAL A 53 14.49 -6.35 -4.12
CA VAL A 53 15.20 -5.09 -4.29
C VAL A 53 14.23 -3.95 -3.97
N ALA A 54 14.72 -2.90 -3.32
CA ALA A 54 14.03 -1.64 -3.21
C ALA A 54 14.82 -0.57 -3.96
N LEU A 55 14.09 0.30 -4.64
CA LEU A 55 14.62 1.39 -5.44
C LEU A 55 14.41 2.71 -4.69
N ARG A 56 15.40 3.58 -4.72
CA ARG A 56 15.29 4.94 -4.20
C ARG A 56 15.40 5.94 -5.34
N TRP A 57 14.41 6.82 -5.42
CA TRP A 57 14.27 7.83 -6.46
C TRP A 57 14.36 9.22 -5.86
N ASP A 58 14.91 10.17 -6.58
CA ASP A 58 14.80 11.58 -6.26
C ASP A 58 13.40 12.10 -6.57
N THR A 59 12.78 12.87 -5.66
CA THR A 59 11.40 13.38 -5.82
C THR A 59 11.23 14.42 -6.91
N HIS A 60 12.30 15.13 -7.28
CA HIS A 60 12.25 16.23 -8.24
C HIS A 60 12.57 15.75 -9.65
N THR A 61 13.65 14.98 -9.80
CA THR A 61 14.15 14.54 -11.10
C THR A 61 13.55 13.19 -11.53
N LEU A 62 13.06 12.36 -10.60
CA LEU A 62 12.73 10.95 -10.77
C LEU A 62 13.93 10.13 -11.28
N GLU A 63 15.14 10.54 -10.97
CA GLU A 63 16.32 9.74 -11.21
C GLU A 63 16.46 8.65 -10.13
N LEU A 64 16.85 7.46 -10.56
CA LEU A 64 17.17 6.36 -9.66
C LEU A 64 18.50 6.67 -8.96
N THR A 65 18.44 6.90 -7.65
CA THR A 65 19.62 7.29 -6.84
C THR A 65 20.25 6.12 -6.11
N ASP A 66 19.48 5.05 -5.87
CA ASP A 66 19.99 3.89 -5.15
C ASP A 66 19.17 2.63 -5.44
N ARG A 67 19.80 1.46 -5.27
CA ARG A 67 19.21 0.14 -5.38
C ARG A 67 19.73 -0.71 -4.23
N VAL A 68 18.85 -1.04 -3.28
CA VAL A 68 19.24 -1.74 -2.07
C VAL A 68 18.63 -3.14 -2.00
N PRO A 69 19.34 -4.14 -1.43
CA PRO A 69 18.77 -5.44 -1.17
C PRO A 69 17.56 -5.34 -0.22
N PHE A 70 16.52 -6.09 -0.52
CA PHE A 70 15.31 -6.19 0.28
C PHE A 70 15.05 -7.64 0.66
N ASN A 71 14.86 -7.93 1.94
CA ASN A 71 14.93 -9.31 2.45
C ASN A 71 13.63 -10.12 2.32
N ARG A 72 12.56 -9.52 1.74
CA ARG A 72 11.24 -10.14 1.55
C ARG A 72 10.67 -9.78 0.17
N GLU A 73 9.53 -10.34 -0.21
CA GLU A 73 8.71 -9.76 -1.28
C GLU A 73 8.26 -8.36 -0.86
N GLY A 74 8.24 -7.43 -1.80
CA GLY A 74 7.73 -6.09 -1.55
C GLY A 74 6.31 -5.97 -2.07
N TRP A 75 5.33 -5.66 -1.19
CA TRP A 75 3.97 -5.40 -1.58
C TRP A 75 3.59 -3.94 -1.32
N GLY A 76 3.47 -3.54 -0.06
CA GLY A 76 3.14 -2.18 0.32
C GLY A 76 4.21 -1.53 1.19
N ILE A 77 4.25 -0.21 1.18
CA ILE A 77 5.12 0.58 2.05
C ILE A 77 4.46 1.91 2.39
N CYS A 78 4.49 2.30 3.66
CA CYS A 78 4.10 3.63 4.08
C CYS A 78 5.13 4.25 5.02
N ALA A 79 5.19 5.57 5.04
CA ALA A 79 6.06 6.32 5.94
C ALA A 79 5.27 6.76 7.18
N ALA A 80 5.69 6.32 8.34
CA ALA A 80 5.31 6.84 9.64
C ALA A 80 6.29 7.98 10.05
N GLU A 81 6.09 8.55 11.23
CA GLU A 81 6.89 9.71 11.66
C GLU A 81 8.40 9.42 11.77
N ARG A 82 8.78 8.22 12.24
CA ARG A 82 10.17 7.86 12.57
C ARG A 82 10.68 6.60 11.87
N TYR A 83 9.82 5.86 11.19
CA TYR A 83 10.14 4.63 10.50
C TYR A 83 9.25 4.48 9.26
N VAL A 84 9.59 3.57 8.39
CA VAL A 84 8.68 3.10 7.35
C VAL A 84 8.16 1.71 7.73
N VAL A 85 6.98 1.37 7.22
CA VAL A 85 6.35 0.05 7.43
C VAL A 85 6.17 -0.60 6.08
N THR A 86 6.50 -1.89 5.99
CA THR A 86 6.35 -2.68 4.76
C THR A 86 5.52 -3.92 4.98
N SER A 87 4.81 -4.35 3.96
CA SER A 87 4.05 -5.60 3.86
C SER A 87 4.63 -6.52 2.78
N ASP A 88 4.31 -7.81 2.85
CA ASP A 88 4.72 -8.87 1.92
C ASP A 88 3.59 -9.87 1.62
N GLY A 89 2.33 -9.49 1.88
CA GLY A 89 1.16 -10.35 1.72
C GLY A 89 0.93 -11.35 2.86
N SER A 90 1.84 -11.44 3.83
CA SER A 90 1.63 -12.21 5.06
C SER A 90 0.77 -11.44 6.07
N SER A 91 0.65 -11.97 7.29
CA SER A 91 0.07 -11.27 8.44
C SER A 91 1.11 -10.49 9.26
N GLU A 92 2.27 -10.20 8.68
CA GLU A 92 3.34 -9.46 9.30
C GLU A 92 3.54 -8.13 8.62
N LEU A 93 3.75 -7.09 9.41
CA LEU A 93 4.29 -5.81 8.98
C LEU A 93 5.70 -5.66 9.53
N VAL A 94 6.61 -5.10 8.75
CA VAL A 94 7.99 -4.87 9.18
C VAL A 94 8.25 -3.38 9.29
N ARG A 95 8.60 -2.93 10.50
CA ARG A 95 9.13 -1.58 10.71
C ARG A 95 10.59 -1.55 10.26
N ARG A 96 10.96 -0.52 9.51
CA ARG A 96 12.29 -0.38 8.93
C ARG A 96 12.84 1.02 9.13
N ASP A 97 14.14 1.12 9.13
CA ASP A 97 14.86 2.40 9.07
C ASP A 97 14.46 3.15 7.78
N PRO A 98 14.06 4.43 7.86
CA PRO A 98 13.56 5.17 6.70
C PRO A 98 14.65 5.52 5.66
N ARG A 99 15.93 5.45 6.04
CA ARG A 99 17.06 5.79 5.17
C ARG A 99 17.65 4.58 4.47
N THR A 100 17.64 3.42 5.14
CA THR A 100 18.36 2.22 4.69
C THR A 100 17.44 1.04 4.40
N LEU A 101 16.16 1.10 4.80
CA LEU A 101 15.19 0.01 4.81
C LEU A 101 15.61 -1.22 5.63
N GLN A 102 16.64 -1.11 6.46
CA GLN A 102 17.01 -2.20 7.36
C GLN A 102 15.86 -2.52 8.34
N PRO A 103 15.53 -3.79 8.54
CA PRO A 103 14.44 -4.18 9.43
C PRO A 103 14.80 -3.85 10.89
N GLN A 104 13.84 -3.32 11.64
CA GLN A 104 13.97 -2.95 13.04
C GLN A 104 13.06 -3.79 13.95
N ALA A 105 11.82 -4.07 13.51
CA ALA A 105 10.84 -4.84 14.27
C ALA A 105 9.82 -5.49 13.34
N VAL A 106 9.22 -6.58 13.82
CA VAL A 106 8.07 -7.24 13.16
C VAL A 106 6.84 -7.02 14.02
N VAL A 107 5.74 -6.64 13.38
CA VAL A 107 4.41 -6.48 13.99
C VAL A 107 3.49 -7.53 13.41
N HIS A 108 2.93 -8.40 14.25
CA HIS A 108 1.99 -9.43 13.85
C HIS A 108 0.56 -8.90 13.86
N VAL A 109 -0.06 -8.82 12.69
CA VAL A 109 -1.41 -8.25 12.55
C VAL A 109 -2.48 -9.28 12.90
N ARG A 110 -3.39 -8.88 13.78
CA ARG A 110 -4.49 -9.71 14.28
C ARG A 110 -5.81 -8.94 14.30
N CYS A 111 -6.88 -9.67 14.11
CA CYS A 111 -8.24 -9.18 14.29
C CYS A 111 -8.97 -10.13 15.24
N GLY A 112 -9.17 -9.70 16.49
CA GLY A 112 -9.79 -10.53 17.52
C GLY A 112 -9.09 -11.88 17.75
N GLY A 113 -7.77 -11.84 17.81
CA GLY A 113 -6.92 -13.01 18.02
C GLY A 113 -6.56 -13.80 16.74
N HIS A 114 -7.26 -13.58 15.62
CA HIS A 114 -6.97 -14.27 14.36
C HIS A 114 -5.96 -13.49 13.52
N ARG A 115 -5.01 -14.17 12.90
CA ARG A 115 -4.06 -13.55 11.97
C ARG A 115 -4.78 -13.00 10.74
N VAL A 116 -4.33 -11.85 10.23
CA VAL A 116 -4.87 -11.21 9.03
C VAL A 116 -3.82 -11.25 7.91
N PRO A 117 -3.79 -12.29 7.08
CA PRO A 117 -2.91 -12.36 5.91
C PRO A 117 -3.43 -11.47 4.78
N GLY A 118 -2.62 -11.34 3.72
CA GLY A 118 -2.99 -10.58 2.54
C GLY A 118 -2.80 -9.08 2.70
N LEU A 119 -2.01 -8.63 3.69
CA LEU A 119 -1.69 -7.22 3.84
C LEU A 119 -0.94 -6.74 2.60
N ASN A 120 -1.55 -5.81 1.86
CA ASN A 120 -1.03 -5.30 0.60
C ASN A 120 -0.59 -3.85 0.75
N ASP A 121 -1.02 -2.94 -0.11
CA ASP A 121 -0.59 -1.56 -0.05
C ASP A 121 -0.98 -0.88 1.26
N LEU A 122 -0.12 0.04 1.69
CA LEU A 122 -0.19 0.65 3.02
C LEU A 122 -0.27 2.17 2.92
N ALA A 123 -1.02 2.77 3.85
CA ALA A 123 -1.00 4.20 4.08
C ALA A 123 -0.91 4.51 5.58
N TRP A 124 -0.21 5.58 5.93
CA TRP A 124 -0.17 6.10 7.30
C TRP A 124 -1.10 7.29 7.43
N ALA A 125 -2.02 7.26 8.37
CA ALA A 125 -2.89 8.38 8.68
C ALA A 125 -3.27 8.42 10.16
N ALA A 126 -3.07 9.57 10.81
CA ALA A 126 -3.49 9.83 12.19
C ALA A 126 -3.09 8.74 13.20
N GLY A 127 -1.83 8.26 13.12
CA GLY A 127 -1.31 7.24 14.02
C GLY A 127 -1.73 5.80 13.69
N THR A 128 -2.46 5.58 12.59
CA THR A 128 -2.97 4.27 12.16
C THR A 128 -2.33 3.84 10.84
N ILE A 129 -1.95 2.56 10.74
CA ILE A 129 -1.57 1.94 9.48
C ILE A 129 -2.84 1.43 8.80
N TRP A 130 -3.15 1.94 7.61
CA TRP A 130 -4.24 1.46 6.78
C TRP A 130 -3.68 0.50 5.73
N ALA A 131 -4.27 -0.67 5.59
CA ALA A 131 -3.83 -1.70 4.65
C ALA A 131 -4.99 -2.19 3.77
N ASN A 132 -4.74 -2.34 2.47
CA ASN A 132 -5.58 -3.19 1.63
C ASN A 132 -5.41 -4.65 2.05
N VAL A 133 -6.51 -5.40 2.14
CA VAL A 133 -6.48 -6.84 2.36
C VAL A 133 -6.73 -7.55 1.04
N ALA A 134 -5.69 -8.15 0.48
CA ALA A 134 -5.71 -8.77 -0.84
C ALA A 134 -6.81 -9.83 -0.97
N GLY A 135 -7.42 -9.92 -2.15
CA GLY A 135 -8.54 -10.84 -2.41
C GLY A 135 -9.88 -10.39 -1.80
N THR A 136 -9.91 -9.23 -1.15
CA THR A 136 -11.11 -8.66 -0.54
C THR A 136 -11.34 -7.22 -1.01
N HIS A 137 -12.44 -6.63 -0.57
CA HIS A 137 -12.69 -5.19 -0.69
C HIS A 137 -12.56 -4.47 0.66
N TYR A 138 -11.84 -5.06 1.61
CA TYR A 138 -11.67 -4.47 2.92
C TYR A 138 -10.36 -3.71 3.06
N LEU A 139 -10.44 -2.62 3.80
CA LEU A 139 -9.29 -1.91 4.35
C LEU A 139 -9.27 -2.19 5.87
N ALA A 140 -8.10 -2.53 6.38
CA ALA A 140 -7.86 -2.70 7.80
C ALA A 140 -7.10 -1.49 8.35
N GLY A 141 -7.63 -0.85 9.39
CA GLY A 141 -6.92 0.10 10.23
C GLY A 141 -6.23 -0.68 11.35
N ILE A 142 -4.92 -0.53 11.44
CA ILE A 142 -4.05 -1.36 12.29
C ILE A 142 -3.35 -0.45 13.28
N ASP A 143 -3.43 -0.76 14.56
CA ASP A 143 -2.62 -0.12 15.58
C ASP A 143 -1.14 -0.49 15.36
N PRO A 144 -0.24 0.49 15.17
CA PRO A 144 1.13 0.20 14.79
C PRO A 144 1.92 -0.51 15.89
N ASP A 145 1.56 -0.38 17.15
CA ASP A 145 2.35 -0.93 18.26
C ASP A 145 1.92 -2.34 18.61
N SER A 146 0.63 -2.59 18.70
CA SER A 146 0.07 -3.90 19.05
C SER A 146 -0.14 -4.83 17.84
N GLY A 147 -0.34 -4.26 16.64
CA GLY A 147 -0.76 -5.00 15.46
C GLY A 147 -2.24 -5.39 15.45
N GLU A 148 -3.03 -4.94 16.43
CA GLU A 148 -4.47 -5.21 16.43
C GLU A 148 -5.18 -4.36 15.37
N VAL A 149 -6.12 -4.99 14.66
CA VAL A 149 -7.02 -4.31 13.73
C VAL A 149 -8.08 -3.58 14.55
N THR A 150 -8.02 -2.26 14.58
CA THR A 150 -8.94 -1.37 15.30
C THR A 150 -10.14 -0.96 14.45
N ASP A 151 -9.94 -0.88 13.14
CA ASP A 151 -10.94 -0.42 12.19
C ASP A 151 -11.01 -1.32 10.97
N ILE A 152 -12.21 -1.51 10.44
CA ILE A 152 -12.43 -2.23 9.19
C ILE A 152 -13.39 -1.42 8.32
N VAL A 153 -12.97 -1.14 7.10
CA VAL A 153 -13.78 -0.40 6.13
C VAL A 153 -14.07 -1.28 4.92
N ASN A 154 -15.35 -1.38 4.56
CA ASN A 154 -15.72 -2.00 3.29
C ASN A 154 -15.64 -0.96 2.17
N ALA A 155 -14.62 -1.08 1.34
CA ALA A 155 -14.37 -0.21 0.19
C ALA A 155 -15.05 -0.70 -1.11
N ARG A 156 -15.89 -1.74 -1.05
CA ARG A 156 -16.62 -2.26 -2.21
C ARG A 156 -17.38 -1.17 -3.00
N PRO A 157 -18.06 -0.20 -2.38
CA PRO A 157 -18.73 0.87 -3.13
C PRO A 157 -17.80 1.73 -3.99
N ALA A 158 -16.51 1.87 -3.58
CA ALA A 158 -15.51 2.56 -4.38
C ALA A 158 -15.02 1.69 -5.55
N ALA A 159 -15.02 0.37 -5.39
CA ALA A 159 -14.59 -0.60 -6.40
C ALA A 159 -15.69 -0.96 -7.41
N GLU A 160 -16.96 -0.82 -7.09
CA GLU A 160 -18.11 -1.35 -7.87
C GLU A 160 -18.11 -0.95 -9.34
N ARG A 161 -17.64 0.25 -9.69
CA ARG A 161 -17.54 0.69 -11.09
C ARG A 161 -16.48 -0.06 -11.92
N HIS A 162 -15.65 -0.86 -11.25
CA HIS A 162 -14.56 -1.64 -11.84
C HIS A 162 -14.79 -3.17 -11.76
N LEU A 163 -15.84 -3.61 -11.04
CA LEU A 163 -16.12 -5.03 -10.79
C LEU A 163 -16.52 -5.83 -12.05
N GLY A 164 -16.81 -5.14 -13.16
CA GLY A 164 -17.06 -5.81 -14.46
C GLY A 164 -15.79 -6.32 -15.16
N ASP A 165 -14.62 -5.92 -14.70
CA ASP A 165 -13.32 -6.40 -15.17
C ASP A 165 -12.82 -7.48 -14.22
N ALA A 166 -12.73 -8.72 -14.68
CA ALA A 166 -12.27 -9.85 -13.86
C ALA A 166 -10.82 -9.70 -13.35
N GLN A 167 -10.07 -8.76 -13.91
CA GLN A 167 -8.70 -8.44 -13.48
C GLN A 167 -8.61 -7.21 -12.58
N ALA A 168 -9.74 -6.54 -12.32
CA ALA A 168 -9.77 -5.34 -11.49
C ALA A 168 -9.64 -5.70 -10.01
N ILE A 169 -8.47 -5.46 -9.43
CA ILE A 169 -8.15 -5.76 -8.03
C ILE A 169 -7.85 -4.45 -7.31
N MET A 170 -8.57 -4.16 -6.21
CA MET A 170 -8.25 -3.04 -5.34
C MET A 170 -6.95 -3.35 -4.58
N ASN A 171 -5.91 -2.57 -4.84
CA ASN A 171 -4.61 -2.77 -4.18
C ASN A 171 -3.77 -1.50 -4.05
N GLY A 172 -4.38 -0.33 -4.08
CA GLY A 172 -3.66 0.93 -3.85
C GLY A 172 -4.40 1.82 -2.87
N ILE A 173 -3.69 2.36 -1.88
CA ILE A 173 -4.23 3.30 -0.90
C ILE A 173 -3.21 4.41 -0.62
N ALA A 174 -3.65 5.66 -0.61
CA ALA A 174 -2.84 6.80 -0.19
C ALA A 174 -3.66 7.73 0.70
N ALA A 175 -3.10 8.12 1.85
CA ALA A 175 -3.72 9.10 2.73
C ALA A 175 -3.56 10.52 2.17
N LEU A 176 -4.60 11.32 2.28
CA LEU A 176 -4.58 12.73 1.98
C LEU A 176 -4.36 13.55 3.27
N PRO A 177 -3.92 14.84 3.15
CA PRO A 177 -3.70 15.69 4.33
C PRO A 177 -4.97 15.92 5.17
N ALA A 178 -6.16 15.86 4.55
CA ALA A 178 -7.41 15.98 5.28
C ALA A 178 -7.73 14.68 6.03
N VAL A 179 -8.11 14.83 7.29
CA VAL A 179 -8.37 13.68 8.18
C VAL A 179 -9.45 12.76 7.62
N GLY A 180 -9.13 11.48 7.53
CA GLY A 180 -10.04 10.44 7.05
C GLY A 180 -10.24 10.43 5.53
N GLU A 181 -9.48 11.22 4.77
CA GLU A 181 -9.56 11.24 3.31
C GLU A 181 -8.43 10.44 2.68
N PHE A 182 -8.77 9.64 1.67
CA PHE A 182 -7.85 8.73 1.00
C PHE A 182 -8.11 8.71 -0.51
N LEU A 183 -7.07 8.36 -1.23
CA LEU A 183 -7.16 7.91 -2.62
C LEU A 183 -7.09 6.39 -2.63
N LEU A 184 -7.99 5.77 -3.38
CA LEU A 184 -7.98 4.33 -3.64
C LEU A 184 -7.80 4.08 -5.13
N THR A 185 -7.01 3.08 -5.45
CA THR A 185 -6.81 2.60 -6.82
C THR A 185 -6.69 1.07 -6.85
N GLY A 186 -6.49 0.52 -8.04
CA GLY A 186 -6.35 -0.92 -8.20
C GLY A 186 -5.84 -1.31 -9.58
N LYS A 187 -5.37 -2.54 -9.69
CA LYS A 187 -4.97 -3.15 -10.97
C LYS A 187 -6.18 -3.17 -11.90
N GLY A 188 -6.01 -2.67 -13.13
CA GLY A 188 -7.09 -2.56 -14.10
C GLY A 188 -8.11 -1.45 -13.85
N TRP A 189 -7.95 -0.64 -12.82
CA TRP A 189 -8.84 0.50 -12.59
C TRP A 189 -8.56 1.62 -13.58
N ARG A 190 -9.63 2.23 -14.08
CA ARG A 190 -9.56 3.35 -15.02
C ARG A 190 -9.52 4.72 -14.34
N SER A 191 -9.64 4.75 -13.00
CA SER A 191 -9.66 6.00 -12.24
C SER A 191 -9.23 5.77 -10.80
N ILE A 192 -8.60 6.79 -10.23
CA ILE A 192 -8.34 6.90 -8.79
C ILE A 192 -9.60 7.42 -8.12
N ARG A 193 -9.95 6.87 -6.95
CA ARG A 193 -11.12 7.26 -6.17
C ARG A 193 -10.70 8.07 -4.95
N HIS A 194 -11.20 9.30 -4.87
CA HIS A 194 -11.17 10.07 -3.64
C HIS A 194 -12.33 9.60 -2.74
N VAL A 195 -12.01 9.18 -1.54
CA VAL A 195 -12.96 8.63 -0.57
C VAL A 195 -12.73 9.24 0.81
N ARG A 196 -13.78 9.29 1.62
CA ARG A 196 -13.67 9.51 3.06
C ARG A 196 -14.04 8.22 3.76
N LEU A 197 -13.08 7.65 4.50
CA LEU A 197 -13.32 6.42 5.24
C LEU A 197 -14.24 6.71 6.43
N LYS A 198 -15.25 5.88 6.58
CA LYS A 198 -16.09 5.85 7.77
C LYS A 198 -15.92 4.47 8.39
N PRO A 199 -15.48 4.37 9.65
CA PRO A 199 -15.38 3.09 10.34
C PRO A 199 -16.70 2.32 10.24
N ALA A 200 -16.62 1.03 9.96
CA ALA A 200 -17.79 0.19 9.99
C ALA A 200 -18.28 0.03 11.44
N ARG A 201 -19.60 -0.06 11.63
CA ARG A 201 -20.15 -0.42 12.93
C ARG A 201 -19.60 -1.79 13.36
N GLU A 202 -19.15 -1.87 14.62
CA GLU A 202 -18.54 -3.06 15.20
C GLU A 202 -19.36 -4.35 14.98
N GLY A 203 -18.68 -5.49 14.89
CA GLY A 203 -19.25 -6.83 14.78
C GLY A 203 -19.32 -7.35 13.34
N ALA A 204 -20.31 -6.91 12.57
CA ALA A 204 -20.58 -7.45 11.23
C ALA A 204 -19.45 -7.24 10.21
N ALA A 205 -18.64 -6.19 10.33
CA ALA A 205 -17.50 -5.96 9.43
C ALA A 205 -16.33 -6.88 9.78
N ARG A 206 -16.08 -7.11 11.06
CA ARG A 206 -15.07 -8.04 11.56
C ARG A 206 -15.35 -9.46 11.09
N ASP A 207 -16.59 -9.95 11.28
CA ASP A 207 -16.98 -11.30 10.89
C ASP A 207 -16.87 -11.51 9.38
N ARG A 208 -17.22 -10.49 8.58
CA ARG A 208 -17.08 -10.52 7.12
C ARG A 208 -15.63 -10.49 6.65
N LEU A 209 -14.74 -9.71 7.32
CA LEU A 209 -13.31 -9.73 7.03
C LEU A 209 -12.77 -11.14 7.28
N LEU A 210 -13.03 -11.71 8.46
CA LEU A 210 -12.55 -13.05 8.83
C LEU A 210 -13.10 -14.12 7.89
N ALA A 211 -14.39 -14.04 7.50
CA ALA A 211 -14.99 -14.94 6.52
C ALA A 211 -14.38 -14.79 5.11
N GLY A 212 -13.94 -13.59 4.74
CA GLY A 212 -13.24 -13.33 3.47
C GLY A 212 -11.83 -13.91 3.42
N LEU A 213 -11.16 -14.03 4.58
CA LEU A 213 -9.81 -14.59 4.71
C LEU A 213 -9.79 -16.14 4.72
N SER A 214 -10.95 -16.77 4.89
CA SER A 214 -11.10 -18.25 4.97
C SER A 214 -11.39 -18.89 3.60
N ARG A 215 -11.38 -18.10 2.51
CA ARG A 215 -11.60 -18.55 1.13
C ARG A 215 -10.33 -18.47 0.31
#